data_cf756ec41a820487463151e9e24df718
#
_entry.id   cf756ec41a820487463151e9e24df718
#
_cell.length_a   1.000
_cell.length_b   1.000
_cell.length_c   1.000
_cell.angle_alpha   90.00
_cell.angle_beta   90.00
_cell.angle_gamma   90.00
#
_symmetry.space_group_name_H-M   'P 1'
#
loop_
_entity.id
_entity.type
_entity.pdbx_description
1 polymer ?
#
loop_
_entity_poly.entity_id
_entity_poly.type
_entity_poly.pdbx_seq_one_letter_code
_entity_poly.pdbx_strand_id
1 'polypeptide(L)'
;MTNTTHFGYKTVSEDDKVHEVAKVFHSVASKYDVMNDLMSAGLHRLWKTFTIANAAVRPGFKVLDIAGGTGDLSKAFAKQAGPSGEVWLTDINESMLRVGRDRLLNTGLVTPTLLCDAEKLPFPDNYFDRVSVAFGLRNMTHKDQALAEMRRVLKPGGKLLVLEFSKVAAPLQKPYDLYSFSVLPWLGQKIAGDADSYRYLAESIRMHPDQETLKTLMQEAGLERVEYFN
;
A
#
# COMPACT_ATOMS: atom_id res chain seq x y z
N MET A 1 -18.00 24.22 -3.20
CA MET A 1 -18.29 23.21 -2.16
C MET A 1 -17.05 22.37 -2.04
N THR A 2 -16.44 22.30 -0.89
CA THR A 2 -15.29 21.40 -0.66
C THR A 2 -15.81 19.97 -0.65
N ASN A 3 -15.27 19.13 -1.53
CA ASN A 3 -15.57 17.69 -1.54
C ASN A 3 -15.17 17.10 -0.18
N THR A 4 -15.95 16.14 0.31
CA THR A 4 -15.69 15.46 1.58
C THR A 4 -15.42 13.99 1.37
N THR A 5 -14.53 13.43 2.19
CA THR A 5 -14.11 12.05 2.17
C THR A 5 -13.98 11.50 3.59
N HIS A 6 -13.51 10.27 3.74
CA HIS A 6 -13.34 9.60 5.03
C HIS A 6 -11.87 9.52 5.44
N PHE A 7 -11.60 9.87 6.70
CA PHE A 7 -10.36 9.59 7.41
C PHE A 7 -10.69 8.68 8.60
N GLY A 8 -10.55 7.38 8.42
CA GLY A 8 -11.17 6.41 9.30
C GLY A 8 -12.69 6.61 9.32
N TYR A 9 -13.28 6.75 10.51
CA TYR A 9 -14.72 7.01 10.67
C TYR A 9 -15.09 8.50 10.63
N LYS A 10 -14.09 9.40 10.55
CA LYS A 10 -14.34 10.85 10.50
C LYS A 10 -14.57 11.28 9.05
N THR A 11 -15.53 12.20 8.84
CA THR A 11 -15.69 12.91 7.57
C THR A 11 -14.78 14.14 7.60
N VAL A 12 -13.95 14.30 6.58
CA VAL A 12 -12.99 15.40 6.42
C VAL A 12 -13.05 15.93 4.98
N SER A 13 -12.45 17.11 4.72
CA SER A 13 -12.24 17.52 3.33
C SER A 13 -11.19 16.65 2.66
N GLU A 14 -11.20 16.58 1.33
CA GLU A 14 -10.20 15.81 0.58
C GLU A 14 -8.78 16.32 0.84
N ASP A 15 -8.60 17.64 0.91
CA ASP A 15 -7.32 18.26 1.23
C ASP A 15 -6.85 17.91 2.65
N ASP A 16 -7.74 17.96 3.64
CA ASP A 16 -7.42 17.59 5.02
C ASP A 16 -7.04 16.11 5.13
N LYS A 17 -7.69 15.23 4.38
CA LYS A 17 -7.36 13.79 4.40
C LYS A 17 -5.90 13.53 4.03
N VAL A 18 -5.40 14.17 2.98
CA VAL A 18 -4.00 14.01 2.54
C VAL A 18 -3.06 14.40 3.69
N HIS A 19 -3.34 15.52 4.35
CA HIS A 19 -2.53 15.99 5.49
C HIS A 19 -2.62 15.08 6.71
N GLU A 20 -3.81 14.62 7.06
CA GLU A 20 -4.00 13.74 8.22
C GLU A 20 -3.35 12.36 7.99
N VAL A 21 -3.50 11.78 6.79
CA VAL A 21 -2.80 10.53 6.41
C VAL A 21 -1.28 10.74 6.46
N ALA A 22 -0.77 11.87 5.96
CA ALA A 22 0.65 12.17 6.01
C ALA A 22 1.18 12.25 7.44
N LYS A 23 0.44 12.85 8.38
CA LYS A 23 0.81 12.89 9.81
C LYS A 23 0.91 11.50 10.42
N VAL A 24 -0.09 10.63 10.16
CA VAL A 24 -0.07 9.23 10.64
C VAL A 24 1.20 8.51 10.19
N PHE A 25 1.50 8.54 8.89
CA PHE A 25 2.67 7.82 8.36
C PHE A 25 4.01 8.47 8.75
N HIS A 26 4.04 9.79 8.96
CA HIS A 26 5.21 10.45 9.50
C HIS A 26 5.52 9.98 10.93
N SER A 27 4.50 9.89 11.79
CA SER A 27 4.68 9.48 13.19
C SER A 27 5.14 8.03 13.33
N VAL A 28 4.70 7.14 12.45
CA VAL A 28 5.01 5.71 12.52
C VAL A 28 6.15 5.26 11.61
N ALA A 29 6.72 6.13 10.76
CA ALA A 29 7.70 5.76 9.74
C ALA A 29 8.88 4.93 10.27
N SER A 30 9.44 5.30 11.42
CA SER A 30 10.55 4.58 12.06
C SER A 30 10.16 3.24 12.70
N LYS A 31 8.86 3.05 12.99
CA LYS A 31 8.30 1.85 13.64
C LYS A 31 7.28 1.13 12.75
N TYR A 32 7.27 1.45 11.46
CA TYR A 32 6.27 0.96 10.50
C TYR A 32 6.19 -0.57 10.45
N ASP A 33 7.34 -1.25 10.47
CA ASP A 33 7.37 -2.72 10.45
C ASP A 33 6.77 -3.32 11.73
N VAL A 34 7.08 -2.71 12.91
CA VAL A 34 6.50 -3.13 14.20
C VAL A 34 4.98 -2.95 14.18
N MET A 35 4.51 -1.85 13.63
CA MET A 35 3.07 -1.59 13.48
C MET A 35 2.39 -2.66 12.61
N ASN A 36 2.95 -2.99 11.46
CA ASN A 36 2.43 -4.04 10.60
C ASN A 36 2.49 -5.43 11.26
N ASP A 37 3.56 -5.74 11.99
CA ASP A 37 3.66 -6.97 12.78
C ASP A 37 2.52 -7.07 13.80
N LEU A 38 2.25 -6.00 14.54
CA LEU A 38 1.16 -5.97 15.51
C LEU A 38 -0.21 -6.11 14.84
N MET A 39 -0.47 -5.37 13.75
CA MET A 39 -1.76 -5.39 13.04
C MET A 39 -2.09 -6.76 12.44
N SER A 40 -1.09 -7.52 12.03
CA SER A 40 -1.26 -8.78 11.30
C SER A 40 -0.74 -9.99 12.06
N ALA A 41 -0.31 -9.86 13.33
CA ALA A 41 0.42 -10.90 14.06
C ALA A 41 1.61 -11.46 13.23
N GLY A 42 2.30 -10.60 12.47
CA GLY A 42 3.43 -10.95 11.61
C GLY A 42 3.05 -11.57 10.25
N LEU A 43 1.77 -11.87 10.01
CA LEU A 43 1.30 -12.50 8.78
C LEU A 43 1.56 -11.64 7.53
N HIS A 44 1.66 -10.31 7.65
CA HIS A 44 1.97 -9.43 6.52
C HIS A 44 3.26 -9.84 5.79
N ARG A 45 4.21 -10.45 6.48
CA ARG A 45 5.47 -10.93 5.87
C ARG A 45 5.23 -12.09 4.90
N LEU A 46 4.34 -13.01 5.28
CA LEU A 46 3.92 -14.12 4.40
C LEU A 46 3.12 -13.60 3.21
N TRP A 47 2.21 -12.65 3.44
CA TRP A 47 1.43 -12.04 2.38
C TRP A 47 2.31 -11.27 1.39
N LYS A 48 3.30 -10.50 1.87
CA LYS A 48 4.30 -9.86 1.02
C LYS A 48 5.07 -10.90 0.17
N THR A 49 5.52 -11.99 0.80
CA THR A 49 6.23 -13.08 0.08
C THR A 49 5.35 -13.71 -0.99
N PHE A 50 4.09 -13.97 -0.68
CA PHE A 50 3.10 -14.48 -1.64
C PHE A 50 2.89 -13.51 -2.80
N THR A 51 2.74 -12.21 -2.51
CA THR A 51 2.57 -11.15 -3.51
C THR A 51 3.78 -11.07 -4.44
N ILE A 52 5.00 -11.10 -3.88
CA ILE A 52 6.25 -11.09 -4.64
C ILE A 52 6.35 -12.31 -5.56
N ALA A 53 5.99 -13.50 -5.07
CA ALA A 53 5.96 -14.72 -5.89
C ALA A 53 4.95 -14.62 -7.03
N ASN A 54 3.75 -14.12 -6.76
CA ASN A 54 2.70 -13.93 -7.78
C ASN A 54 3.02 -12.81 -8.79
N ALA A 55 3.87 -11.85 -8.44
CA ALA A 55 4.36 -10.84 -9.37
C ALA A 55 5.16 -11.47 -10.50
N ALA A 56 5.82 -12.59 -10.24
CA ALA A 56 6.63 -13.32 -11.21
C ALA A 56 7.54 -12.38 -12.02
N VAL A 57 8.23 -11.48 -11.31
CA VAL A 57 9.18 -10.54 -11.92
C VAL A 57 10.33 -11.32 -12.53
N ARG A 58 10.74 -10.92 -13.74
CA ARG A 58 11.83 -11.53 -14.48
C ARG A 58 12.97 -10.54 -14.70
N PRO A 59 14.19 -11.00 -14.96
CA PRO A 59 15.29 -10.13 -15.35
C PRO A 59 14.90 -9.21 -16.50
N GLY A 60 15.23 -7.93 -16.38
CA GLY A 60 14.90 -6.90 -17.38
C GLY A 60 13.50 -6.28 -17.25
N PHE A 61 12.65 -6.73 -16.31
CA PHE A 61 11.33 -6.13 -16.13
C PHE A 61 11.41 -4.72 -15.53
N LYS A 62 10.47 -3.88 -15.94
CA LYS A 62 10.19 -2.58 -15.33
C LYS A 62 9.04 -2.74 -14.33
N VAL A 63 9.29 -2.35 -13.09
CA VAL A 63 8.36 -2.52 -11.98
C VAL A 63 8.11 -1.20 -11.29
N LEU A 64 6.86 -0.88 -10.98
CA LEU A 64 6.45 0.26 -10.19
C LEU A 64 5.87 -0.22 -8.85
N ASP A 65 6.46 0.22 -7.75
CA ASP A 65 5.98 -0.05 -6.39
C ASP A 65 5.36 1.23 -5.82
N ILE A 66 4.03 1.29 -5.84
CA ILE A 66 3.23 2.45 -5.44
C ILE A 66 2.95 2.39 -3.95
N ALA A 67 3.06 3.53 -3.27
CA ALA A 67 2.99 3.61 -1.82
C ALA A 67 3.93 2.57 -1.17
N GLY A 68 5.11 2.41 -1.76
CA GLY A 68 6.07 1.38 -1.39
C GLY A 68 6.76 1.61 -0.05
N GLY A 69 6.58 2.80 0.53
CA GLY A 69 6.95 3.12 1.90
C GLY A 69 8.41 2.81 2.21
N THR A 70 8.62 1.85 3.10
CA THR A 70 9.96 1.43 3.55
C THR A 70 10.71 0.51 2.57
N GLY A 71 10.14 0.23 1.38
CA GLY A 71 10.82 -0.40 0.25
C GLY A 71 10.94 -1.93 0.30
N ASP A 72 10.13 -2.61 1.10
CA ASP A 72 10.23 -4.07 1.25
C ASP A 72 9.97 -4.83 -0.07
N LEU A 73 8.90 -4.47 -0.80
CA LEU A 73 8.58 -5.06 -2.09
C LEU A 73 9.59 -4.62 -3.15
N SER A 74 9.91 -3.33 -3.19
CA SER A 74 10.90 -2.76 -4.12
C SER A 74 12.25 -3.48 -4.02
N LYS A 75 12.71 -3.81 -2.79
CA LYS A 75 13.93 -4.57 -2.56
C LYS A 75 13.90 -5.96 -3.19
N ALA A 76 12.78 -6.67 -3.05
CA ALA A 76 12.59 -7.99 -3.61
C ALA A 76 12.50 -7.94 -5.14
N PHE A 77 11.75 -6.99 -5.66
CA PHE A 77 11.61 -6.80 -7.11
C PHE A 77 12.94 -6.40 -7.77
N ALA A 78 13.72 -5.52 -7.15
CA ALA A 78 15.02 -5.13 -7.66
C ALA A 78 15.98 -6.31 -7.77
N LYS A 79 15.97 -7.22 -6.79
CA LYS A 79 16.75 -8.47 -6.85
C LYS A 79 16.29 -9.39 -7.98
N GLN A 80 14.98 -9.52 -8.22
CA GLN A 80 14.42 -10.37 -9.27
C GLN A 80 14.62 -9.77 -10.67
N ALA A 81 14.42 -8.46 -10.81
CA ALA A 81 14.60 -7.75 -12.09
C ALA A 81 16.07 -7.68 -12.52
N GLY A 82 16.98 -7.74 -11.56
CA GLY A 82 18.43 -7.76 -11.83
C GLY A 82 18.94 -6.43 -12.42
N PRO A 83 20.21 -6.40 -12.84
CA PRO A 83 20.86 -5.17 -13.30
C PRO A 83 20.33 -4.62 -14.64
N SER A 84 19.62 -5.44 -15.42
CA SER A 84 18.95 -5.02 -16.66
C SER A 84 17.51 -4.55 -16.44
N GLY A 85 16.97 -4.71 -15.23
CA GLY A 85 15.63 -4.28 -14.87
C GLY A 85 15.60 -2.87 -14.30
N GLU A 86 14.39 -2.35 -14.16
CA GLU A 86 14.14 -1.02 -13.62
C GLU A 86 13.03 -1.12 -12.57
N VAL A 87 13.31 -0.71 -11.33
CA VAL A 87 12.31 -0.73 -10.24
C VAL A 87 12.19 0.67 -9.67
N TRP A 88 11.00 1.22 -9.66
CA TRP A 88 10.68 2.52 -9.08
C TRP A 88 9.99 2.34 -7.73
N LEU A 89 10.56 2.95 -6.70
CA LEU A 89 9.92 3.12 -5.40
C LEU A 89 9.21 4.47 -5.38
N THR A 90 7.89 4.47 -5.24
CA THR A 90 7.11 5.72 -5.15
C THR A 90 6.26 5.77 -3.90
N ASP A 91 6.10 6.95 -3.35
CA ASP A 91 5.22 7.21 -2.21
C ASP A 91 4.77 8.68 -2.22
N ILE A 92 3.63 9.00 -1.64
CA ILE A 92 3.18 10.39 -1.43
C ILE A 92 3.80 10.98 -0.14
N ASN A 93 4.30 10.14 0.76
CA ASN A 93 4.89 10.54 2.03
C ASN A 93 6.43 10.56 1.93
N GLU A 94 7.01 11.75 2.00
CA GLU A 94 8.45 11.94 1.89
C GLU A 94 9.24 11.19 2.98
N SER A 95 8.73 11.15 4.21
CA SER A 95 9.41 10.48 5.33
C SER A 95 9.51 8.98 5.11
N MET A 96 8.43 8.35 4.64
CA MET A 96 8.39 6.94 4.26
C MET A 96 9.34 6.64 3.10
N LEU A 97 9.28 7.46 2.06
CA LEU A 97 10.12 7.32 0.86
C LEU A 97 11.62 7.45 1.20
N ARG A 98 11.98 8.38 2.09
CA ARG A 98 13.36 8.55 2.58
C ARG A 98 13.86 7.30 3.30
N VAL A 99 13.06 6.74 4.22
CA VAL A 99 13.40 5.49 4.91
C VAL A 99 13.59 4.34 3.91
N GLY A 100 12.69 4.20 2.93
CA GLY A 100 12.77 3.18 1.89
C GLY A 100 14.04 3.31 1.04
N ARG A 101 14.32 4.51 0.54
CA ARG A 101 15.54 4.81 -0.22
C ARG A 101 16.79 4.44 0.56
N ASP A 102 16.90 4.88 1.80
CA ASP A 102 18.10 4.66 2.62
C ASP A 102 18.27 3.16 2.94
N ARG A 103 17.18 2.43 3.18
CA ARG A 103 17.22 0.96 3.33
C ARG A 103 17.70 0.25 2.07
N LEU A 104 17.24 0.66 0.89
CA LEU A 104 17.68 0.08 -0.38
C LEU A 104 19.18 0.35 -0.59
N LEU A 105 19.63 1.59 -0.43
CA LEU A 105 21.03 1.96 -0.54
C LEU A 105 21.93 1.17 0.42
N ASN A 106 21.52 1.00 1.68
CA ASN A 106 22.27 0.22 2.68
C ASN A 106 22.40 -1.27 2.32
N THR A 107 21.58 -1.76 1.39
CA THR A 107 21.68 -3.15 0.85
C THR A 107 22.38 -3.21 -0.52
N GLY A 108 22.98 -2.10 -0.97
CA GLY A 108 23.67 -2.01 -2.25
C GLY A 108 22.75 -1.89 -3.46
N LEU A 109 21.47 -1.61 -3.24
CA LEU A 109 20.48 -1.43 -4.33
C LEU A 109 20.25 0.06 -4.60
N VAL A 110 20.63 0.52 -5.78
CA VAL A 110 20.32 1.87 -6.27
C VAL A 110 19.01 1.80 -7.06
N THR A 111 17.93 2.21 -6.43
CA THR A 111 16.58 2.16 -7.00
C THR A 111 16.06 3.59 -7.16
N PRO A 112 15.60 4.00 -8.34
CA PRO A 112 14.91 5.27 -8.53
C PRO A 112 13.77 5.44 -7.52
N THR A 113 13.73 6.59 -6.86
CA THR A 113 12.68 6.94 -5.90
C THR A 113 12.00 8.23 -6.32
N LEU A 114 10.66 8.28 -6.23
CA LEU A 114 9.89 9.44 -6.67
C LEU A 114 8.75 9.73 -5.69
N LEU A 115 8.70 10.98 -5.24
CA LEU A 115 7.56 11.50 -4.48
C LEU A 115 6.44 11.83 -5.47
N CYS A 116 5.34 11.09 -5.44
CA CYS A 116 4.21 11.34 -6.32
C CYS A 116 2.89 10.82 -5.75
N ASP A 117 1.81 11.35 -6.29
CA ASP A 117 0.45 10.89 -6.01
C ASP A 117 0.09 9.73 -6.95
N ALA A 118 -0.44 8.65 -6.37
CA ALA A 118 -0.90 7.49 -7.13
C ALA A 118 -2.14 7.78 -8.00
N GLU A 119 -2.89 8.82 -7.66
CA GLU A 119 -4.05 9.29 -8.42
C GLU A 119 -3.64 10.10 -9.67
N LYS A 120 -2.34 10.46 -9.79
CA LYS A 120 -1.76 11.17 -10.94
C LYS A 120 -0.29 10.78 -11.14
N LEU A 121 -0.05 9.62 -11.71
CA LEU A 121 1.30 9.07 -11.88
C LEU A 121 2.08 9.79 -12.99
N PRO A 122 3.29 10.30 -12.73
CA PRO A 122 4.11 11.01 -13.70
C PRO A 122 4.92 10.06 -14.60
N PHE A 123 4.28 9.00 -15.07
CA PHE A 123 4.88 8.00 -15.96
C PHE A 123 4.09 7.89 -17.25
N PRO A 124 4.74 7.52 -18.36
CA PRO A 124 4.08 7.32 -19.64
C PRO A 124 3.15 6.08 -19.60
N ASP A 125 2.22 6.04 -20.53
CA ASP A 125 1.34 4.91 -20.75
C ASP A 125 2.15 3.66 -21.12
N ASN A 126 1.68 2.49 -20.68
CA ASN A 126 2.21 1.19 -21.07
C ASN A 126 3.74 1.05 -20.82
N TYR A 127 4.22 1.54 -19.68
CA TYR A 127 5.65 1.58 -19.38
C TYR A 127 6.12 0.40 -18.52
N PHE A 128 5.31 -0.05 -17.56
CA PHE A 128 5.70 -1.06 -16.58
C PHE A 128 5.17 -2.46 -16.92
N ASP A 129 6.00 -3.46 -16.66
CA ASP A 129 5.62 -4.88 -16.77
C ASP A 129 4.84 -5.33 -15.54
N ARG A 130 5.12 -4.73 -14.38
CA ARG A 130 4.46 -4.98 -13.10
C ARG A 130 4.21 -3.66 -12.38
N VAL A 131 3.04 -3.58 -11.76
CA VAL A 131 2.69 -2.50 -10.82
C VAL A 131 2.23 -3.16 -9.52
N SER A 132 2.70 -2.67 -8.38
CA SER A 132 2.29 -3.16 -7.07
C SER A 132 1.86 -2.02 -6.16
N VAL A 133 0.90 -2.29 -5.30
CA VAL A 133 0.54 -1.47 -4.15
C VAL A 133 0.26 -2.38 -2.96
N ALA A 134 1.00 -2.17 -1.86
CA ALA A 134 0.83 -2.96 -0.65
C ALA A 134 0.47 -2.07 0.54
N PHE A 135 -0.72 -2.31 1.13
CA PHE A 135 -1.25 -1.59 2.29
C PHE A 135 -1.38 -0.08 2.12
N GLY A 136 -1.45 0.38 0.85
CA GLY A 136 -1.54 1.80 0.50
C GLY A 136 -2.89 2.21 -0.07
N LEU A 137 -3.56 1.33 -0.81
CA LEU A 137 -4.78 1.65 -1.57
C LEU A 137 -5.93 2.15 -0.67
N ARG A 138 -6.06 1.62 0.55
CA ARG A 138 -7.11 2.04 1.49
C ARG A 138 -7.02 3.51 1.88
N ASN A 139 -5.82 4.10 1.82
CA ASN A 139 -5.55 5.49 2.22
C ASN A 139 -5.78 6.50 1.07
N MET A 140 -5.87 6.04 -0.18
CA MET A 140 -6.12 6.89 -1.34
C MET A 140 -7.53 7.46 -1.30
N THR A 141 -7.68 8.70 -1.73
CA THR A 141 -8.96 9.40 -1.73
C THR A 141 -9.85 8.89 -2.85
N HIS A 142 -9.33 8.88 -4.09
CA HIS A 142 -10.03 8.43 -5.28
C HIS A 142 -9.41 7.12 -5.78
N LYS A 143 -9.88 6.00 -5.22
CA LYS A 143 -9.35 4.66 -5.54
C LYS A 143 -9.56 4.28 -7.00
N ASP A 144 -10.67 4.72 -7.59
CA ASP A 144 -11.00 4.57 -9.01
C ASP A 144 -9.95 5.27 -9.91
N GLN A 145 -9.59 6.52 -9.59
CA GLN A 145 -8.55 7.26 -10.32
C GLN A 145 -7.18 6.59 -10.16
N ALA A 146 -6.82 6.19 -8.94
CA ALA A 146 -5.56 5.50 -8.70
C ALA A 146 -5.47 4.18 -9.47
N LEU A 147 -6.55 3.38 -9.49
CA LEU A 147 -6.60 2.14 -10.25
C LEU A 147 -6.54 2.40 -11.77
N ALA A 148 -7.19 3.46 -12.26
CA ALA A 148 -7.11 3.87 -13.66
C ALA A 148 -5.68 4.28 -14.05
N GLU A 149 -4.98 5.05 -13.21
CA GLU A 149 -3.58 5.41 -13.41
C GLU A 149 -2.64 4.19 -13.38
N MET A 150 -2.85 3.28 -12.41
CA MET A 150 -2.11 2.01 -12.38
C MET A 150 -2.32 1.19 -13.66
N ARG A 151 -3.55 1.16 -14.16
CA ARG A 151 -3.86 0.50 -15.44
C ARG A 151 -3.22 1.21 -16.63
N ARG A 152 -3.24 2.55 -16.66
CA ARG A 152 -2.66 3.36 -17.74
C ARG A 152 -1.16 3.11 -17.91
N VAL A 153 -0.42 3.11 -16.82
CA VAL A 153 1.04 2.92 -16.85
C VAL A 153 1.47 1.47 -17.06
N LEU A 154 0.55 0.51 -16.90
CA LEU A 154 0.80 -0.92 -17.07
C LEU A 154 0.77 -1.31 -18.54
N LYS A 155 1.79 -2.03 -19.01
CA LYS A 155 1.83 -2.58 -20.37
C LYS A 155 0.67 -3.54 -20.63
N PRO A 156 0.22 -3.69 -21.88
CA PRO A 156 -0.62 -4.83 -22.27
C PRO A 156 0.01 -6.16 -21.86
N GLY A 157 -0.77 -7.02 -21.16
CA GLY A 157 -0.25 -8.26 -20.60
C GLY A 157 0.58 -8.10 -19.32
N GLY A 158 0.76 -6.88 -18.84
CA GLY A 158 1.33 -6.59 -17.52
C GLY A 158 0.40 -7.03 -16.38
N LYS A 159 0.90 -7.04 -15.15
CA LYS A 159 0.12 -7.45 -13.98
C LYS A 159 0.13 -6.37 -12.90
N LEU A 160 -1.05 -6.01 -12.40
CA LEU A 160 -1.24 -5.22 -11.17
C LEU A 160 -1.40 -6.18 -9.98
N LEU A 161 -0.68 -5.90 -8.90
CA LEU A 161 -0.79 -6.62 -7.64
C LEU A 161 -1.23 -5.64 -6.54
N VAL A 162 -2.36 -5.94 -5.93
CA VAL A 162 -2.89 -5.20 -4.79
C VAL A 162 -2.84 -6.12 -3.57
N LEU A 163 -2.03 -5.76 -2.59
CA LEU A 163 -2.00 -6.41 -1.29
C LEU A 163 -2.65 -5.48 -0.27
N GLU A 164 -3.81 -5.88 0.27
CA GLU A 164 -4.53 -5.03 1.21
C GLU A 164 -5.25 -5.86 2.28
N PHE A 165 -5.48 -5.24 3.43
CA PHE A 165 -6.38 -5.79 4.43
C PHE A 165 -7.82 -5.74 3.91
N SER A 166 -8.58 -6.77 4.24
CA SER A 166 -9.96 -6.87 3.83
C SER A 166 -10.84 -7.46 4.94
N LYS A 167 -12.10 -7.77 4.63
CA LYS A 167 -13.01 -8.39 5.60
C LYS A 167 -12.47 -9.72 6.08
N VAL A 168 -12.44 -9.88 7.38
CA VAL A 168 -12.08 -11.13 8.05
C VAL A 168 -13.27 -12.09 7.98
N ALA A 169 -13.00 -13.39 7.90
CA ALA A 169 -14.04 -14.42 7.95
C ALA A 169 -14.95 -14.26 9.17
N ALA A 170 -16.26 -14.42 8.99
CA ALA A 170 -17.28 -14.13 10.00
C ALA A 170 -17.00 -14.71 11.40
N PRO A 171 -16.47 -15.95 11.57
CA PRO A 171 -16.16 -16.48 12.91
C PRO A 171 -15.04 -15.72 13.63
N LEU A 172 -14.12 -15.10 12.89
CA LEU A 172 -12.96 -14.37 13.42
C LEU A 172 -13.24 -12.87 13.60
N GLN A 173 -14.35 -12.37 13.10
CA GLN A 173 -14.63 -10.93 13.08
C GLN A 173 -14.69 -10.33 14.49
N LYS A 174 -15.46 -10.93 15.41
CA LYS A 174 -15.59 -10.41 16.78
C LYS A 174 -14.27 -10.37 17.55
N PRO A 175 -13.46 -11.46 17.61
CA PRO A 175 -12.15 -11.40 18.27
C PRO A 175 -11.18 -10.42 17.57
N TYR A 176 -11.23 -10.32 16.23
CA TYR A 176 -10.41 -9.37 15.51
C TYR A 176 -10.83 -7.91 15.77
N ASP A 177 -12.13 -7.63 15.89
CA ASP A 177 -12.64 -6.31 16.27
C ASP A 177 -12.18 -5.90 17.67
N LEU A 178 -12.32 -6.81 18.65
CA LEU A 178 -11.83 -6.56 20.01
C LEU A 178 -10.33 -6.26 20.02
N TYR A 179 -9.54 -7.03 19.28
CA TYR A 179 -8.12 -6.79 19.14
C TYR A 179 -7.84 -5.44 18.50
N SER A 180 -8.46 -5.15 17.35
CA SER A 180 -8.19 -3.96 16.53
C SER A 180 -8.57 -2.65 17.21
N PHE A 181 -9.68 -2.63 17.96
CA PHE A 181 -10.19 -1.40 18.56
C PHE A 181 -9.86 -1.21 20.04
N SER A 182 -9.42 -2.27 20.74
CA SER A 182 -9.05 -2.19 22.15
C SER A 182 -7.57 -2.44 22.39
N VAL A 183 -7.01 -3.52 21.83
CA VAL A 183 -5.63 -3.94 22.11
C VAL A 183 -4.63 -3.13 21.28
N LEU A 184 -4.88 -2.98 19.98
CA LEU A 184 -3.95 -2.27 19.09
C LEU A 184 -3.69 -0.81 19.48
N PRO A 185 -4.70 0.04 19.79
CA PRO A 185 -4.46 1.40 20.23
C PRO A 185 -3.69 1.46 21.56
N TRP A 186 -3.97 0.54 22.49
CA TRP A 186 -3.22 0.44 23.76
C TRP A 186 -1.75 0.07 23.50
N LEU A 187 -1.48 -0.91 22.63
CA LEU A 187 -0.11 -1.26 22.22
C LEU A 187 0.57 -0.09 21.51
N GLY A 188 -0.15 0.60 20.62
CA GLY A 188 0.35 1.79 19.92
C GLY A 188 0.80 2.87 20.90
N GLN A 189 -0.01 3.14 21.93
CA GLN A 189 0.37 4.08 22.99
C GLN A 189 1.62 3.62 23.75
N LYS A 190 1.73 2.34 24.10
CA LYS A 190 2.86 1.81 24.87
C LYS A 190 4.18 1.75 24.07
N ILE A 191 4.11 1.38 22.79
CA ILE A 191 5.28 1.10 21.95
C ILE A 191 5.72 2.34 21.17
N ALA A 192 4.75 3.09 20.64
CA ALA A 192 4.99 4.22 19.75
C ALA A 192 4.64 5.57 20.37
N GLY A 193 3.91 5.62 21.49
CA GLY A 193 3.36 6.86 22.05
C GLY A 193 2.22 7.44 21.22
N ASP A 194 1.59 6.64 20.34
CA ASP A 194 0.63 7.11 19.34
C ASP A 194 -0.56 6.15 19.19
N ALA A 195 -1.56 6.29 20.05
CA ALA A 195 -2.78 5.48 19.99
C ALA A 195 -3.66 5.85 18.78
N ASP A 196 -3.65 7.12 18.37
CA ASP A 196 -4.56 7.64 17.35
C ASP A 196 -4.20 7.13 15.96
N SER A 197 -2.92 7.06 15.63
CA SER A 197 -2.46 6.45 14.38
C SER A 197 -2.85 4.97 14.27
N TYR A 198 -2.74 4.20 15.36
CA TYR A 198 -3.15 2.80 15.36
C TYR A 198 -4.66 2.62 15.28
N ARG A 199 -5.43 3.53 15.88
CA ARG A 199 -6.89 3.56 15.72
C ARG A 199 -7.30 3.88 14.29
N TYR A 200 -6.71 4.90 13.69
CA TYR A 200 -6.93 5.23 12.27
C TYR A 200 -6.70 4.03 11.35
N LEU A 201 -5.63 3.27 11.59
CA LEU A 201 -5.33 2.09 10.78
C LEU A 201 -6.43 1.03 10.87
N ALA A 202 -6.92 0.74 12.08
CA ALA A 202 -8.03 -0.19 12.28
C ALA A 202 -9.32 0.31 11.58
N GLU A 203 -9.63 1.59 11.71
CA GLU A 203 -10.78 2.21 11.06
C GLU A 203 -10.66 2.22 9.54
N SER A 204 -9.48 2.56 8.99
CA SER A 204 -9.22 2.60 7.55
C SER A 204 -9.38 1.22 6.89
N ILE A 205 -9.03 0.13 7.60
CA ILE A 205 -9.28 -1.25 7.16
C ILE A 205 -10.78 -1.52 7.07
N ARG A 206 -11.57 -1.06 8.05
CA ARG A 206 -13.03 -1.25 8.05
C ARG A 206 -13.73 -0.46 6.93
N MET A 207 -13.19 0.70 6.58
CA MET A 207 -13.72 1.55 5.51
C MET A 207 -13.27 1.12 4.11
N HIS A 208 -12.28 0.22 4.03
CA HIS A 208 -11.81 -0.31 2.73
C HIS A 208 -12.87 -1.24 2.12
N PRO A 209 -13.06 -1.20 0.79
CA PRO A 209 -13.92 -2.14 0.07
C PRO A 209 -13.59 -3.60 0.40
N ASP A 210 -14.61 -4.44 0.41
CA ASP A 210 -14.39 -5.88 0.50
C ASP A 210 -13.84 -6.44 -0.83
N GLN A 211 -13.48 -7.72 -0.83
CA GLN A 211 -12.80 -8.38 -1.94
C GLN A 211 -13.58 -8.31 -3.25
N GLU A 212 -14.90 -8.53 -3.21
CA GLU A 212 -15.76 -8.49 -4.40
C GLU A 212 -15.93 -7.06 -4.93
N THR A 213 -16.13 -6.11 -4.02
CA THR A 213 -16.23 -4.69 -4.37
C THR A 213 -14.92 -4.18 -4.98
N LEU A 214 -13.76 -4.53 -4.38
CA LEU A 214 -12.46 -4.15 -4.94
C LEU A 214 -12.21 -4.79 -6.30
N LYS A 215 -12.57 -6.07 -6.47
CA LYS A 215 -12.51 -6.75 -7.77
C LYS A 215 -13.32 -6.02 -8.83
N THR A 216 -14.54 -5.60 -8.50
CA THR A 216 -15.41 -4.82 -9.40
C THR A 216 -14.76 -3.49 -9.77
N LEU A 217 -14.23 -2.73 -8.80
CA LEU A 217 -13.51 -1.46 -9.06
C LEU A 217 -12.31 -1.66 -10.00
N MET A 218 -11.55 -2.73 -9.79
CA MET A 218 -10.42 -3.06 -10.67
C MET A 218 -10.87 -3.39 -12.10
N GLN A 219 -12.00 -4.11 -12.26
CA GLN A 219 -12.59 -4.41 -13.58
C GLN A 219 -13.11 -3.15 -14.27
N GLU A 220 -13.77 -2.27 -13.54
CA GLU A 220 -14.24 -0.96 -14.04
C GLU A 220 -13.08 -0.05 -14.48
N ALA A 221 -11.91 -0.15 -13.83
CA ALA A 221 -10.69 0.51 -14.26
C ALA A 221 -10.05 -0.12 -15.53
N GLY A 222 -10.66 -1.16 -16.11
CA GLY A 222 -10.19 -1.82 -17.33
C GLY A 222 -9.14 -2.91 -17.12
N LEU A 223 -9.04 -3.44 -15.88
CA LEU A 223 -8.19 -4.59 -15.59
C LEU A 223 -8.97 -5.89 -15.91
N GLU A 224 -8.34 -6.76 -16.67
CA GLU A 224 -8.89 -8.06 -17.04
C GLU A 224 -8.39 -9.16 -16.09
N ARG A 225 -9.14 -10.26 -16.00
CA ARG A 225 -8.76 -11.46 -15.22
C ARG A 225 -8.39 -11.15 -13.77
N VAL A 226 -9.24 -10.35 -13.13
CA VAL A 226 -9.04 -9.99 -11.71
C VAL A 226 -9.39 -11.18 -10.83
N GLU A 227 -8.40 -11.67 -10.08
CA GLU A 227 -8.50 -12.75 -9.11
C GLU A 227 -8.08 -12.25 -7.74
N TYR A 228 -8.62 -12.82 -6.67
CA TYR A 228 -8.16 -12.52 -5.31
C TYR A 228 -7.91 -13.81 -4.52
N PHE A 229 -7.06 -13.70 -3.51
CA PHE A 229 -6.68 -14.78 -2.59
C PHE A 229 -6.90 -14.28 -1.14
N ASN A 230 -7.48 -15.14 -0.32
CA ASN A 230 -7.77 -14.89 1.10
C ASN A 230 -6.98 -15.83 2.01
#